data_1ba91a87ed7f726ac5c6c4b68fb236ca
#
_entry.id   1ba91a87ed7f726ac5c6c4b68fb236ca
#
_cell.length_a   1.000
_cell.length_b   1.000
_cell.length_c   1.000
_cell.angle_alpha   90.00
_cell.angle_beta   90.00
_cell.angle_gamma   90.00
#
_symmetry.space_group_name_H-M   'P 1'
#
loop_
_entity.id
_entity.type
_entity.pdbx_description
1 polymer ?
#
loop_
_entity_poly.entity_id
_entity_poly.type
_entity_poly.pdbx_seq_one_letter_code
_entity_poly.pdbx_strand_id
1 'polypeptide(L)'
;MKFYTSVEQAGNRLLVRGYENGNRYNVRVPFNPTMYLPTKNYSEWRTLEGNCVEPHKFGSITEAREFIKQYKEVPDFDIYGNSRFLYQYIAEQHPEFVKFDSSKIRVFTIDIETAAENGFPDIESADQEILAISIKDSFTGRITVWGARPFDNKDPEVDYMHFRSEESMLGAFLEYWQENYPDVITGWNVQLFDMPYIRNRIDRILGEKFTKLLSPWRLVSTREIYIKGRRQFAVDTLGISTLDYLELYKKFTYQNQESYRLDHICMVELGQKKLDHSEYDLSLIHI
;
A
#
# COMPACT_ATOMS: atom_id res chain seq x y z
N MET A 1 -14.52 -15.73 13.36
CA MET A 1 -13.07 -15.47 13.15
C MET A 1 -12.90 -13.96 12.96
N LYS A 2 -11.91 -13.38 13.64
CA LYS A 2 -11.54 -11.95 13.52
C LYS A 2 -10.07 -11.84 13.21
N PHE A 3 -9.69 -11.06 12.19
CA PHE A 3 -8.31 -10.78 11.85
C PHE A 3 -8.19 -9.38 11.22
N TYR A 4 -7.00 -8.79 11.31
CA TYR A 4 -6.70 -7.50 10.70
C TYR A 4 -5.96 -7.67 9.37
N THR A 5 -6.16 -6.74 8.45
CA THR A 5 -5.40 -6.61 7.19
C THR A 5 -4.49 -5.40 7.21
N SER A 6 -4.81 -4.38 8.02
CA SER A 6 -3.96 -3.21 8.21
C SER A 6 -4.19 -2.62 9.61
N VAL A 7 -3.09 -2.24 10.26
CA VAL A 7 -3.10 -1.42 11.49
C VAL A 7 -2.10 -0.30 11.29
N GLU A 8 -2.59 0.93 11.28
CA GLU A 8 -1.80 2.13 11.05
C GLU A 8 -2.00 3.13 12.18
N GLN A 9 -1.06 4.03 12.38
CA GLN A 9 -1.19 5.08 13.39
C GLN A 9 -1.40 6.45 12.75
N ALA A 10 -2.44 7.16 13.20
CA ALA A 10 -2.70 8.55 12.84
C ALA A 10 -2.96 9.38 14.11
N GLY A 11 -1.96 10.17 14.52
CA GLY A 11 -1.99 10.92 15.77
C GLY A 11 -2.16 10.00 16.99
N ASN A 12 -3.19 10.25 17.79
CA ASN A 12 -3.54 9.47 19.00
C ASN A 12 -4.49 8.29 18.72
N ARG A 13 -4.73 7.97 17.46
CA ARG A 13 -5.63 6.89 17.06
C ARG A 13 -4.91 5.85 16.23
N LEU A 14 -5.36 4.61 16.35
CA LEU A 14 -5.02 3.54 15.45
C LEU A 14 -6.15 3.36 14.43
N LEU A 15 -5.78 3.19 13.19
CA LEU A 15 -6.65 2.94 12.05
C LEU A 15 -6.57 1.46 11.76
N VAL A 16 -7.64 0.74 12.02
CA VAL A 16 -7.66 -0.73 11.93
C VAL A 16 -8.63 -1.17 10.85
N ARG A 17 -8.14 -1.93 9.89
CA ARG A 17 -8.93 -2.63 8.88
C ARG A 17 -8.79 -4.13 9.06
N GLY A 18 -9.84 -4.85 8.75
CA GLY A 18 -9.81 -6.30 8.83
C GLY A 18 -11.19 -6.91 8.59
N TYR A 19 -11.32 -8.15 9.02
CA TYR A 19 -12.55 -8.92 8.86
C TYR A 19 -12.99 -9.52 10.19
N GLU A 20 -14.28 -9.47 10.45
CA GLU A 20 -14.93 -10.12 11.59
C GLU A 20 -16.15 -10.88 11.11
N ASN A 21 -16.17 -12.20 11.30
CA ASN A 21 -17.24 -13.09 10.83
C ASN A 21 -17.54 -12.96 9.32
N GLY A 22 -16.49 -12.78 8.52
CA GLY A 22 -16.56 -12.63 7.07
C GLY A 22 -16.92 -11.22 6.57
N ASN A 23 -17.25 -10.29 7.46
CA ASN A 23 -17.57 -8.90 7.12
C ASN A 23 -16.34 -8.00 7.34
N ARG A 24 -16.09 -7.10 6.39
CA ARG A 24 -15.03 -6.11 6.52
C ARG A 24 -15.40 -5.06 7.55
N TYR A 25 -14.44 -4.69 8.39
CA TYR A 25 -14.56 -3.55 9.29
C TYR A 25 -13.42 -2.54 9.07
N ASN A 26 -13.74 -1.26 9.32
CA ASN A 26 -12.81 -0.14 9.33
C ASN A 26 -13.11 0.68 10.57
N VAL A 27 -12.20 0.71 11.53
CA VAL A 27 -12.43 1.40 12.81
C VAL A 27 -11.25 2.29 13.18
N ARG A 28 -11.56 3.42 13.82
CA ARG A 28 -10.58 4.33 14.42
C ARG A 28 -10.65 4.19 15.92
N VAL A 29 -9.62 3.62 16.53
CA VAL A 29 -9.58 3.35 17.98
C VAL A 29 -8.61 4.29 18.66
N PRO A 30 -8.99 4.95 19.77
CA PRO A 30 -8.03 5.58 20.67
C PRO A 30 -7.17 4.47 21.29
N PHE A 31 -5.90 4.75 21.51
CA PHE A 31 -4.99 3.78 22.13
C PHE A 31 -4.19 4.42 23.27
N ASN A 32 -4.15 3.73 24.39
CA ASN A 32 -3.47 4.14 25.61
C ASN A 32 -2.28 3.21 25.84
N PRO A 33 -1.07 3.59 25.38
CA PRO A 33 0.10 2.74 25.46
C PRO A 33 0.53 2.44 26.88
N THR A 34 1.14 1.27 27.07
CA THR A 34 1.81 0.88 28.30
C THR A 34 3.31 0.80 28.06
N MET A 35 4.09 1.48 28.90
CA MET A 35 5.54 1.32 28.98
C MET A 35 5.90 0.80 30.38
N TYR A 36 7.11 0.29 30.52
CA TYR A 36 7.56 -0.29 31.79
C TYR A 36 8.72 0.55 32.32
N LEU A 37 8.59 1.00 33.56
CA LEU A 37 9.54 1.89 34.22
C LEU A 37 10.28 1.16 35.32
N PRO A 38 11.58 1.49 35.58
CA PRO A 38 12.35 0.92 36.67
C PRO A 38 11.64 1.14 38.02
N THR A 39 11.59 0.13 38.86
CA THR A 39 11.04 0.22 40.20
C THR A 39 11.95 -0.48 41.23
N LYS A 40 11.99 0.07 42.45
CA LYS A 40 12.66 -0.57 43.59
C LYS A 40 11.75 -1.57 44.31
N ASN A 41 10.47 -1.52 44.02
CA ASN A 41 9.48 -2.42 44.60
C ASN A 41 9.51 -3.77 43.91
N TYR A 42 9.02 -4.81 44.60
CA TYR A 42 8.79 -6.08 43.96
C TYR A 42 7.75 -5.93 42.84
N SER A 43 8.05 -6.52 41.68
CA SER A 43 7.16 -6.56 40.53
C SER A 43 7.22 -7.94 39.88
N GLU A 44 6.12 -8.35 39.25
CA GLU A 44 6.07 -9.55 38.40
C GLU A 44 6.83 -9.32 37.07
N TRP A 45 6.95 -8.06 36.66
CA TRP A 45 7.61 -7.66 35.43
C TRP A 45 9.10 -7.42 35.66
N ARG A 46 9.91 -7.97 34.77
CA ARG A 46 11.36 -7.87 34.83
C ARG A 46 11.96 -7.57 33.46
N THR A 47 13.09 -6.86 33.48
CA THR A 47 13.93 -6.72 32.29
C THR A 47 14.61 -8.06 31.96
N LEU A 48 15.28 -8.15 30.81
CA LEU A 48 16.05 -9.32 30.44
C LEU A 48 17.21 -9.60 31.43
N GLU A 49 17.72 -8.56 32.08
CA GLU A 49 18.77 -8.63 33.12
C GLU A 49 18.22 -8.99 34.50
N GLY A 50 16.88 -9.10 34.64
CA GLY A 50 16.21 -9.48 35.89
C GLY A 50 15.80 -8.32 36.81
N ASN A 51 16.04 -7.08 36.41
CA ASN A 51 15.64 -5.90 37.19
C ASN A 51 14.11 -5.73 37.22
N CYS A 52 13.56 -5.30 38.37
CA CYS A 52 12.14 -5.08 38.49
C CYS A 52 11.71 -3.83 37.69
N VAL A 53 10.62 -3.96 36.95
CA VAL A 53 9.95 -2.84 36.27
C VAL A 53 8.45 -2.88 36.59
N GLU A 54 7.80 -1.75 36.51
CA GLU A 54 6.34 -1.65 36.70
C GLU A 54 5.67 -1.06 35.46
N PRO A 55 4.47 -1.54 35.09
CA PRO A 55 3.74 -1.01 33.95
C PRO A 55 3.18 0.39 34.27
N HIS A 56 3.42 1.32 33.36
CA HIS A 56 2.85 2.66 33.37
C HIS A 56 1.98 2.84 32.12
N LYS A 57 0.68 3.02 32.32
CA LYS A 57 -0.29 3.22 31.24
C LYS A 57 -0.51 4.72 31.03
N PHE A 58 -0.27 5.18 29.80
CA PHE A 58 -0.46 6.57 29.41
C PHE A 58 -1.89 6.83 28.93
N GLY A 59 -2.34 8.08 29.06
CA GLY A 59 -3.65 8.50 28.60
C GLY A 59 -3.75 8.64 27.06
N SER A 60 -2.61 8.75 26.38
CA SER A 60 -2.57 8.84 24.91
C SER A 60 -1.21 8.46 24.34
N ILE A 61 -1.17 8.24 23.01
CA ILE A 61 0.08 8.00 22.26
C ILE A 61 1.00 9.22 22.33
N THR A 62 0.44 10.45 22.26
CA THR A 62 1.22 11.69 22.36
C THR A 62 1.91 11.78 23.71
N GLU A 63 1.17 11.59 24.80
CA GLU A 63 1.70 11.62 26.16
C GLU A 63 2.85 10.60 26.34
N ALA A 64 2.67 9.36 25.87
CA ALA A 64 3.71 8.35 25.93
C ALA A 64 4.98 8.77 25.15
N ARG A 65 4.82 9.36 23.96
CA ARG A 65 5.96 9.85 23.16
C ARG A 65 6.68 11.02 23.80
N GLU A 66 5.94 11.96 24.36
CA GLU A 66 6.51 13.10 25.07
C GLU A 66 7.30 12.62 26.30
N PHE A 67 6.73 11.70 27.07
CA PHE A 67 7.41 11.08 28.19
C PHE A 67 8.70 10.38 27.76
N ILE A 68 8.65 9.50 26.75
CA ILE A 68 9.84 8.82 26.23
C ILE A 68 10.90 9.83 25.79
N LYS A 69 10.50 10.89 25.08
CA LYS A 69 11.41 11.95 24.61
C LYS A 69 12.06 12.70 25.79
N GLN A 70 11.28 13.03 26.81
CA GLN A 70 11.75 13.78 27.97
C GLN A 70 12.80 12.99 28.78
N TYR A 71 12.60 11.69 28.93
CA TYR A 71 13.43 10.85 29.78
C TYR A 71 14.49 10.05 29.04
N LYS A 72 14.56 10.14 27.71
CA LYS A 72 15.49 9.38 26.85
C LYS A 72 16.98 9.57 27.23
N GLU A 73 17.35 10.75 27.72
CA GLU A 73 18.73 11.11 28.03
C GLU A 73 18.97 11.21 29.54
N VAL A 74 18.02 10.76 30.37
CA VAL A 74 18.20 10.74 31.83
C VAL A 74 19.03 9.51 32.21
N PRO A 75 20.22 9.71 32.83
CA PRO A 75 21.05 8.59 33.24
C PRO A 75 20.31 7.66 34.22
N ASP A 76 20.52 6.35 34.05
CA ASP A 76 19.95 5.30 34.91
C ASP A 76 18.41 5.23 34.93
N PHE A 77 17.76 5.86 33.93
CA PHE A 77 16.31 5.81 33.80
C PHE A 77 15.90 5.27 32.43
N ASP A 78 15.97 3.96 32.28
CA ASP A 78 15.57 3.28 31.05
C ASP A 78 14.06 3.06 31.00
N ILE A 79 13.49 3.31 29.81
CA ILE A 79 12.07 3.06 29.54
C ILE A 79 11.97 1.82 28.67
N TYR A 80 11.28 0.80 29.17
CA TYR A 80 11.14 -0.49 28.50
C TYR A 80 9.76 -0.61 27.83
N GLY A 81 9.68 -1.46 26.82
CA GLY A 81 8.48 -1.73 26.07
C GLY A 81 8.59 -1.35 24.59
N ASN A 82 7.55 -1.65 23.81
CA ASN A 82 7.55 -1.39 22.39
C ASN A 82 7.01 0.02 22.09
N SER A 83 7.88 0.94 21.66
CA SER A 83 7.50 2.30 21.28
C SER A 83 6.75 2.39 19.94
N ARG A 84 6.70 1.29 19.18
CA ARG A 84 5.80 1.17 18.02
C ARG A 84 4.43 0.70 18.51
N PHE A 85 3.62 1.59 18.96
CA PHE A 85 2.37 1.33 19.69
C PHE A 85 1.33 0.52 18.92
N LEU A 86 1.38 0.51 17.59
CA LEU A 86 0.53 -0.37 16.79
C LEU A 86 0.77 -1.86 17.13
N TYR A 87 2.01 -2.26 17.44
CA TYR A 87 2.33 -3.65 17.82
C TYR A 87 1.87 -3.97 19.24
N GLN A 88 1.86 -3.00 20.17
CA GLN A 88 1.23 -3.21 21.47
C GLN A 88 -0.26 -3.50 21.29
N TYR A 89 -0.96 -2.68 20.49
CA TYR A 89 -2.37 -2.89 20.18
C TYR A 89 -2.63 -4.27 19.56
N ILE A 90 -1.82 -4.66 18.56
CA ILE A 90 -1.96 -5.97 17.92
C ILE A 90 -1.79 -7.10 18.94
N ALA A 91 -0.75 -7.03 19.80
CA ALA A 91 -0.50 -8.03 20.84
C ALA A 91 -1.62 -8.09 21.88
N GLU A 92 -2.21 -6.94 22.26
CA GLU A 92 -3.35 -6.89 23.21
C GLU A 92 -4.64 -7.46 22.60
N GLN A 93 -4.91 -7.17 21.31
CA GLN A 93 -6.13 -7.63 20.64
C GLN A 93 -6.03 -9.07 20.13
N HIS A 94 -4.82 -9.55 19.88
CA HIS A 94 -4.51 -10.85 19.33
C HIS A 94 -3.36 -11.50 20.12
N PRO A 95 -3.59 -11.90 21.38
CA PRO A 95 -2.54 -12.46 22.24
C PRO A 95 -2.05 -13.84 21.76
N GLU A 96 -2.86 -14.50 20.94
CA GLU A 96 -2.52 -15.77 20.32
C GLU A 96 -2.23 -15.62 18.83
N PHE A 97 -1.95 -16.73 18.15
CA PHE A 97 -1.76 -16.76 16.71
C PHE A 97 -3.01 -16.25 15.96
N VAL A 98 -2.82 -15.28 15.08
CA VAL A 98 -3.90 -14.73 14.26
C VAL A 98 -4.23 -15.70 13.14
N LYS A 99 -5.36 -16.39 13.27
CA LYS A 99 -5.92 -17.15 12.14
C LYS A 99 -6.57 -16.18 11.17
N PHE A 100 -6.20 -16.25 9.89
CA PHE A 100 -6.77 -15.41 8.84
C PHE A 100 -7.36 -16.28 7.72
N ASP A 101 -8.31 -15.73 6.98
CA ASP A 101 -8.90 -16.33 5.80
C ASP A 101 -8.42 -15.59 4.56
N SER A 102 -7.49 -16.19 3.82
CA SER A 102 -6.91 -15.59 2.62
C SER A 102 -7.95 -15.32 1.52
N SER A 103 -9.04 -16.09 1.48
CA SER A 103 -10.13 -15.89 0.50
C SER A 103 -10.88 -14.57 0.70
N LYS A 104 -10.75 -13.95 1.87
CA LYS A 104 -11.37 -12.65 2.18
C LYS A 104 -10.47 -11.47 1.87
N ILE A 105 -9.16 -11.70 1.78
CA ILE A 105 -8.20 -10.64 1.47
C ILE A 105 -8.33 -10.27 -0.01
N ARG A 106 -8.79 -9.03 -0.27
CA ARG A 106 -8.97 -8.54 -1.63
C ARG A 106 -7.68 -7.96 -2.17
N VAL A 107 -7.20 -8.54 -3.25
CA VAL A 107 -5.97 -8.13 -3.93
C VAL A 107 -6.33 -7.52 -5.27
N PHE A 108 -5.83 -6.31 -5.56
CA PHE A 108 -5.84 -5.70 -6.88
C PHE A 108 -4.47 -5.83 -7.53
N THR A 109 -4.43 -6.51 -8.69
CA THR A 109 -3.30 -6.39 -9.60
C THR A 109 -3.60 -5.23 -10.52
N ILE A 110 -2.78 -4.19 -10.47
CA ILE A 110 -2.98 -2.94 -11.22
C ILE A 110 -1.83 -2.71 -12.20
N ASP A 111 -2.17 -2.16 -13.35
CA ASP A 111 -1.23 -1.73 -14.39
C ASP A 111 -1.82 -0.54 -15.15
N ILE A 112 -0.97 0.36 -15.65
CA ILE A 112 -1.38 1.52 -16.44
C ILE A 112 -0.65 1.58 -17.77
N GLU A 113 -1.33 2.13 -18.77
CA GLU A 113 -0.74 2.53 -20.04
C GLU A 113 -0.82 4.05 -20.18
N THR A 114 0.28 4.68 -20.53
CA THR A 114 0.39 6.13 -20.70
C THR A 114 0.74 6.50 -22.12
N ALA A 115 0.36 7.69 -22.53
CA ALA A 115 0.93 8.27 -23.74
C ALA A 115 2.45 8.43 -23.60
N ALA A 116 3.18 8.33 -24.71
CA ALA A 116 4.64 8.43 -24.75
C ALA A 116 5.12 9.32 -25.90
N GLU A 117 4.31 10.32 -26.27
CA GLU A 117 4.61 11.23 -27.38
C GLU A 117 5.91 12.01 -27.17
N ASN A 118 6.23 12.32 -25.90
CA ASN A 118 7.43 13.05 -25.48
C ASN A 118 8.51 12.15 -24.87
N GLY A 119 8.52 10.84 -25.17
CA GLY A 119 9.40 9.86 -24.58
C GLY A 119 8.82 9.19 -23.33
N PHE A 120 9.66 8.57 -22.50
CA PHE A 120 9.19 7.89 -21.31
C PHE A 120 8.55 8.86 -20.33
N PRO A 121 7.34 8.58 -19.82
CA PRO A 121 6.59 9.51 -18.97
C PRO A 121 7.33 9.80 -17.67
N ASP A 122 7.42 11.09 -17.33
CA ASP A 122 8.00 11.54 -16.07
C ASP A 122 6.96 11.44 -14.95
N ILE A 123 7.33 10.76 -13.86
CA ILE A 123 6.41 10.45 -12.76
C ILE A 123 6.04 11.71 -11.97
N GLU A 124 7.00 12.63 -11.77
CA GLU A 124 6.78 13.82 -10.94
C GLU A 124 5.84 14.80 -11.62
N SER A 125 6.08 15.09 -12.89
CA SER A 125 5.23 15.99 -13.66
C SER A 125 3.91 15.35 -14.08
N ALA A 126 3.91 14.04 -14.30
CA ALA A 126 2.78 13.27 -14.83
C ALA A 126 2.06 14.04 -15.96
N ASP A 127 2.84 14.52 -16.94
CA ASP A 127 2.36 15.43 -17.99
C ASP A 127 1.66 14.70 -19.12
N GLN A 128 1.91 13.42 -19.31
CA GLN A 128 1.30 12.61 -20.36
C GLN A 128 0.03 11.90 -19.88
N GLU A 129 -0.94 11.77 -20.76
CA GLU A 129 -2.26 11.19 -20.49
C GLU A 129 -2.13 9.72 -20.08
N ILE A 130 -2.93 9.28 -19.12
CA ILE A 130 -3.18 7.85 -18.89
C ILE A 130 -4.17 7.39 -19.96
N LEU A 131 -3.76 6.42 -20.78
CA LEU A 131 -4.56 5.84 -21.85
C LEU A 131 -5.43 4.69 -21.39
N ALA A 132 -4.95 3.93 -20.41
CA ALA A 132 -5.70 2.86 -19.79
C ALA A 132 -5.25 2.64 -18.34
N ILE A 133 -6.20 2.24 -17.50
CA ILE A 133 -5.95 1.67 -16.17
C ILE A 133 -6.59 0.29 -16.17
N SER A 134 -5.88 -0.74 -15.77
CA SER A 134 -6.40 -2.09 -15.65
C SER A 134 -6.29 -2.60 -14.21
N ILE A 135 -7.34 -3.25 -13.73
CA ILE A 135 -7.35 -3.92 -12.43
C ILE A 135 -7.88 -5.34 -12.60
N LYS A 136 -7.09 -6.32 -12.18
CA LYS A 136 -7.59 -7.67 -11.90
C LYS A 136 -7.93 -7.77 -10.43
N ASP A 137 -9.19 -8.03 -10.13
CA ASP A 137 -9.70 -8.17 -8.78
C ASP A 137 -9.73 -9.63 -8.35
N SER A 138 -8.95 -10.00 -7.33
CA SER A 138 -8.90 -11.38 -6.83
C SER A 138 -10.24 -11.89 -6.27
N PHE A 139 -11.12 -10.98 -5.84
CA PHE A 139 -12.39 -11.35 -5.24
C PHE A 139 -13.43 -11.77 -6.29
N THR A 140 -13.46 -11.08 -7.43
CA THR A 140 -14.39 -11.39 -8.54
C THR A 140 -13.74 -12.25 -9.63
N GLY A 141 -12.40 -12.28 -9.68
CA GLY A 141 -11.63 -12.91 -10.75
C GLY A 141 -11.61 -12.10 -12.05
N ARG A 142 -12.39 -11.02 -12.15
CA ARG A 142 -12.55 -10.22 -13.38
C ARG A 142 -11.43 -9.19 -13.53
N ILE A 143 -11.21 -8.82 -14.77
CA ILE A 143 -10.35 -7.69 -15.16
C ILE A 143 -11.26 -6.54 -15.58
N THR A 144 -11.10 -5.39 -14.95
CA THR A 144 -11.78 -4.15 -15.33
C THR A 144 -10.76 -3.19 -15.93
N VAL A 145 -11.09 -2.64 -17.09
CA VAL A 145 -10.22 -1.70 -17.82
C VAL A 145 -10.98 -0.40 -18.08
N TRP A 146 -10.42 0.70 -17.62
CA TRP A 146 -10.84 2.07 -17.97
C TRP A 146 -9.94 2.57 -19.08
N GLY A 147 -10.49 2.82 -20.26
CA GLY A 147 -9.71 3.18 -21.44
C GLY A 147 -10.13 4.51 -22.08
N ALA A 148 -9.14 5.29 -22.52
CA ALA A 148 -9.34 6.58 -23.23
C ALA A 148 -9.62 6.41 -24.74
N ARG A 149 -9.52 5.20 -25.26
CA ARG A 149 -9.74 4.91 -26.70
C ARG A 149 -10.81 3.84 -26.89
N PRO A 150 -11.60 3.88 -27.97
CA PRO A 150 -12.54 2.81 -28.28
C PRO A 150 -11.80 1.49 -28.53
N PHE A 151 -12.30 0.41 -27.92
CA PHE A 151 -11.78 -0.93 -28.11
C PHE A 151 -12.93 -1.95 -28.13
N ASP A 152 -12.94 -2.81 -29.15
CA ASP A 152 -13.92 -3.88 -29.27
C ASP A 152 -13.44 -5.12 -28.49
N ASN A 153 -13.69 -5.11 -27.20
CA ASN A 153 -13.32 -6.22 -26.33
C ASN A 153 -14.15 -7.47 -26.63
N LYS A 154 -13.44 -8.59 -26.88
CA LYS A 154 -14.06 -9.90 -27.13
C LYS A 154 -13.82 -10.90 -26.00
N ASP A 155 -13.04 -10.51 -24.99
CA ASP A 155 -12.74 -11.37 -23.85
C ASP A 155 -13.87 -11.25 -22.82
N PRO A 156 -14.61 -12.35 -22.52
CA PRO A 156 -15.69 -12.32 -21.56
C PRO A 156 -15.24 -12.11 -20.09
N GLU A 157 -13.95 -12.30 -19.78
CA GLU A 157 -13.39 -12.06 -18.45
C GLU A 157 -12.97 -10.59 -18.22
N VAL A 158 -12.99 -9.78 -19.28
CA VAL A 158 -12.59 -8.37 -19.26
C VAL A 158 -13.80 -7.47 -19.41
N ASP A 159 -13.97 -6.54 -18.47
CA ASP A 159 -14.94 -5.45 -18.54
C ASP A 159 -14.24 -4.18 -19.03
N TYR A 160 -14.31 -3.90 -20.33
CA TYR A 160 -13.73 -2.71 -20.92
C TYR A 160 -14.73 -1.55 -20.93
N MET A 161 -14.33 -0.41 -20.35
CA MET A 161 -15.13 0.83 -20.31
C MET A 161 -14.39 1.93 -21.05
N HIS A 162 -15.01 2.47 -22.10
CA HIS A 162 -14.47 3.58 -22.88
C HIS A 162 -14.95 4.93 -22.34
N PHE A 163 -14.02 5.87 -22.19
CA PHE A 163 -14.28 7.25 -21.76
C PHE A 163 -13.80 8.24 -22.82
N ARG A 164 -14.57 9.34 -22.98
CA ARG A 164 -14.24 10.40 -23.95
C ARG A 164 -13.19 11.39 -23.45
N SER A 165 -12.94 11.42 -22.17
CA SER A 165 -11.92 12.27 -21.54
C SER A 165 -11.26 11.53 -20.40
N GLU A 166 -9.99 11.84 -20.18
CA GLU A 166 -9.23 11.30 -19.04
C GLU A 166 -9.85 11.70 -17.70
N GLU A 167 -10.40 12.92 -17.59
CA GLU A 167 -11.10 13.38 -16.39
C GLU A 167 -12.26 12.43 -16.02
N SER A 168 -13.10 12.06 -16.98
CA SER A 168 -14.21 11.13 -16.75
C SER A 168 -13.73 9.71 -16.43
N MET A 169 -12.64 9.29 -17.08
CA MET A 169 -12.01 7.99 -16.83
C MET A 169 -11.44 7.90 -15.40
N LEU A 170 -10.67 8.89 -14.97
CA LEU A 170 -10.12 8.96 -13.61
C LEU A 170 -11.23 9.07 -12.56
N GLY A 171 -12.30 9.79 -12.85
CA GLY A 171 -13.47 9.87 -11.98
C GLY A 171 -14.12 8.51 -11.76
N ALA A 172 -14.43 7.78 -12.84
CA ALA A 172 -15.02 6.44 -12.78
C ALA A 172 -14.08 5.41 -12.11
N PHE A 173 -12.77 5.49 -12.39
CA PHE A 173 -11.77 4.69 -11.68
C PHE A 173 -11.82 4.93 -10.17
N LEU A 174 -11.85 6.20 -9.72
CA LEU A 174 -11.92 6.54 -8.31
C LEU A 174 -13.24 6.11 -7.64
N GLU A 175 -14.36 6.14 -8.36
CA GLU A 175 -15.63 5.61 -7.85
C GLU A 175 -15.53 4.11 -7.59
N TYR A 176 -15.10 3.34 -8.58
CA TYR A 176 -14.87 1.89 -8.43
C TYR A 176 -13.89 1.58 -7.30
N TRP A 177 -12.78 2.34 -7.22
CA TRP A 177 -11.76 2.19 -6.19
C TRP A 177 -12.33 2.36 -4.79
N GLN A 178 -13.15 3.41 -4.57
CA GLN A 178 -13.75 3.69 -3.28
C GLN A 178 -14.78 2.65 -2.85
N GLU A 179 -15.60 2.16 -3.77
CA GLU A 179 -16.58 1.12 -3.50
C GLU A 179 -15.91 -0.22 -3.16
N ASN A 180 -14.72 -0.43 -3.70
CA ASN A 180 -14.06 -1.73 -3.73
C ASN A 180 -12.71 -1.78 -3.03
N TYR A 181 -12.31 -0.79 -2.25
CA TYR A 181 -10.97 -0.69 -1.67
C TYR A 181 -10.29 -2.05 -1.44
N PRO A 182 -9.12 -2.32 -2.07
CA PRO A 182 -8.39 -3.56 -1.83
C PRO A 182 -7.78 -3.58 -0.42
N ASP A 183 -7.36 -4.74 0.03
CA ASP A 183 -6.48 -4.88 1.18
C ASP A 183 -5.01 -4.82 0.74
N VAL A 184 -4.74 -5.30 -0.48
CA VAL A 184 -3.40 -5.35 -1.08
C VAL A 184 -3.48 -4.88 -2.53
N ILE A 185 -2.50 -4.06 -2.91
CA ILE A 185 -2.19 -3.73 -4.29
C ILE A 185 -0.93 -4.48 -4.69
N THR A 186 -0.92 -5.05 -5.88
CA THR A 186 0.24 -5.66 -6.50
C THR A 186 0.32 -5.30 -7.98
N GLY A 187 1.48 -5.50 -8.58
CA GLY A 187 1.79 -5.26 -9.97
C GLY A 187 3.30 -5.29 -10.17
N TRP A 188 3.77 -5.10 -11.39
CA TRP A 188 5.19 -5.09 -11.70
C TRP A 188 5.74 -3.66 -11.65
N ASN A 189 6.55 -3.35 -10.64
CA ASN A 189 7.06 -2.00 -10.37
C ASN A 189 5.97 -0.99 -9.96
N VAL A 190 4.84 -1.48 -9.49
CA VAL A 190 3.65 -0.69 -9.15
C VAL A 190 3.91 0.37 -8.07
N GLN A 191 4.84 0.10 -7.16
CA GLN A 191 5.20 1.02 -6.08
C GLN A 191 5.94 2.26 -6.58
N LEU A 192 6.74 2.11 -7.63
CA LEU A 192 7.63 3.17 -8.12
C LEU A 192 7.16 3.79 -9.44
N PHE A 193 6.17 3.21 -10.11
CA PHE A 193 5.65 3.74 -11.36
C PHE A 193 4.14 3.96 -11.31
N ASP A 194 3.32 2.90 -11.33
CA ASP A 194 1.88 3.00 -11.53
C ASP A 194 1.19 3.86 -10.46
N MET A 195 1.38 3.52 -9.18
CA MET A 195 0.70 4.25 -8.10
C MET A 195 1.14 5.71 -7.96
N PRO A 196 2.44 6.05 -8.04
CA PRO A 196 2.88 7.43 -8.09
C PRO A 196 2.34 8.19 -9.30
N TYR A 197 2.35 7.57 -10.48
CA TYR A 197 1.84 8.20 -11.70
C TYR A 197 0.33 8.47 -11.61
N ILE A 198 -0.46 7.47 -11.21
CA ILE A 198 -1.91 7.62 -10.98
C ILE A 198 -2.18 8.75 -9.99
N ARG A 199 -1.48 8.77 -8.83
CA ARG A 199 -1.65 9.83 -7.82
C ARG A 199 -1.37 11.21 -8.39
N ASN A 200 -0.25 11.38 -9.09
CA ASN A 200 0.16 12.67 -9.63
C ASN A 200 -0.74 13.09 -10.79
N ARG A 201 -1.23 12.15 -11.60
CA ARG A 201 -2.16 12.43 -12.68
C ARG A 201 -3.54 12.83 -12.15
N ILE A 202 -4.04 12.16 -11.11
CA ILE A 202 -5.27 12.58 -10.41
C ILE A 202 -5.12 14.00 -9.86
N ASP A 203 -3.97 14.30 -9.22
CA ASP A 203 -3.69 15.64 -8.70
C ASP A 203 -3.78 16.69 -9.81
N ARG A 204 -3.13 16.43 -10.93
CA ARG A 204 -3.06 17.34 -12.09
C ARG A 204 -4.41 17.57 -12.78
N ILE A 205 -5.22 16.52 -12.94
CA ILE A 205 -6.47 16.58 -13.73
C ILE A 205 -7.69 16.90 -12.88
N LEU A 206 -7.78 16.26 -11.70
CA LEU A 206 -8.95 16.39 -10.81
C LEU A 206 -8.67 17.31 -9.61
N GLY A 207 -7.39 17.47 -9.25
CA GLY A 207 -6.93 18.25 -8.11
C GLY A 207 -6.61 17.41 -6.86
N GLU A 208 -5.77 17.98 -5.99
CA GLU A 208 -5.20 17.31 -4.80
C GLU A 208 -6.23 16.63 -3.90
N LYS A 209 -7.41 17.23 -3.73
CA LYS A 209 -8.47 16.67 -2.89
C LYS A 209 -8.89 15.26 -3.30
N PHE A 210 -8.81 14.94 -4.60
CA PHE A 210 -9.20 13.63 -5.14
C PHE A 210 -8.14 12.56 -4.90
N THR A 211 -6.87 12.93 -4.76
CA THR A 211 -5.82 11.95 -4.45
C THR A 211 -6.07 11.23 -3.12
N LYS A 212 -6.72 11.90 -2.17
CA LYS A 212 -7.08 11.33 -0.87
C LYS A 212 -8.06 10.17 -0.99
N LEU A 213 -8.81 10.09 -2.10
CA LEU A 213 -9.75 9.00 -2.40
C LEU A 213 -9.04 7.66 -2.63
N LEU A 214 -7.74 7.66 -2.89
CA LEU A 214 -6.95 6.44 -3.01
C LEU A 214 -6.80 5.69 -1.67
N SER A 215 -7.03 6.34 -0.53
CA SER A 215 -6.98 5.73 0.79
C SER A 215 -8.37 5.61 1.43
N PRO A 216 -8.74 4.47 2.04
CA PRO A 216 -9.98 4.33 2.79
C PRO A 216 -10.06 5.27 4.00
N TRP A 217 -8.91 5.76 4.47
CA TRP A 217 -8.79 6.71 5.56
C TRP A 217 -8.67 8.16 5.11
N ARG A 218 -8.62 8.41 3.78
CA ARG A 218 -8.34 9.72 3.17
C ARG A 218 -6.96 10.25 3.56
N LEU A 219 -6.03 9.34 3.84
CA LEU A 219 -4.65 9.63 4.20
C LEU A 219 -3.73 9.01 3.16
N VAL A 220 -3.18 9.87 2.32
CA VAL A 220 -2.21 9.52 1.28
C VAL A 220 -0.99 10.39 1.51
N SER A 221 0.19 9.79 1.52
CA SER A 221 1.46 10.49 1.65
C SER A 221 2.45 10.01 0.59
N THR A 222 3.40 10.87 0.28
CA THR A 222 4.51 10.54 -0.62
C THR A 222 5.77 10.47 0.21
N ARG A 223 6.58 9.42 -0.02
CA ARG A 223 7.90 9.30 0.61
C ARG A 223 8.98 9.17 -0.44
N GLU A 224 10.11 9.81 -0.17
CA GLU A 224 11.30 9.67 -1.00
C GLU A 224 12.02 8.37 -0.69
N ILE A 225 12.48 7.71 -1.75
CA ILE A 225 13.28 6.50 -1.69
C ILE A 225 14.52 6.71 -2.56
N TYR A 226 15.67 6.28 -2.05
CA TYR A 226 16.91 6.32 -2.81
C TYR A 226 17.28 4.91 -3.27
N ILE A 227 17.25 4.67 -4.58
CA ILE A 227 17.63 3.39 -5.19
C ILE A 227 18.83 3.62 -6.08
N LYS A 228 19.97 2.97 -5.76
CA LYS A 228 21.25 3.13 -6.48
C LYS A 228 21.64 4.60 -6.67
N GLY A 229 21.43 5.43 -5.64
CA GLY A 229 21.74 6.86 -5.65
C GLY A 229 20.75 7.75 -6.41
N ARG A 230 19.69 7.20 -6.98
CA ARG A 230 18.63 7.97 -7.66
C ARG A 230 17.45 8.16 -6.71
N ARG A 231 16.98 9.41 -6.66
CA ARG A 231 15.76 9.78 -5.94
C ARG A 231 14.55 9.25 -6.68
N GLN A 232 13.66 8.60 -5.96
CA GLN A 232 12.38 8.09 -6.45
C GLN A 232 11.28 8.37 -5.42
N PHE A 233 10.04 8.29 -5.82
CA PHE A 233 8.89 8.54 -4.96
C PHE A 233 8.01 7.29 -4.89
N ALA A 234 7.58 6.95 -3.70
CA ALA A 234 6.52 5.98 -3.48
C ALA A 234 5.32 6.67 -2.84
N VAL A 235 4.15 6.16 -3.13
CA VAL A 235 2.88 6.64 -2.56
C VAL A 235 2.40 5.64 -1.54
N ASP A 236 2.21 6.11 -0.32
CA ASP A 236 1.66 5.32 0.78
C ASP A 236 0.16 5.66 0.93
N THR A 237 -0.68 4.71 0.60
CA THR A 237 -2.14 4.77 0.75
C THR A 237 -2.53 4.09 2.05
N LEU A 238 -2.65 4.86 3.16
CA LEU A 238 -2.90 4.26 4.47
C LEU A 238 -4.13 3.35 4.44
N GLY A 239 -3.96 2.16 5.00
CA GLY A 239 -4.99 1.13 5.05
C GLY A 239 -4.97 0.14 3.88
N ILE A 240 -4.08 0.31 2.91
CA ILE A 240 -3.87 -0.61 1.79
C ILE A 240 -2.38 -0.95 1.74
N SER A 241 -2.04 -2.22 1.72
CA SER A 241 -0.65 -2.68 1.62
C SER A 241 -0.23 -2.77 0.15
N THR A 242 0.94 -2.24 -0.19
CA THR A 242 1.52 -2.41 -1.53
C THR A 242 2.55 -3.53 -1.47
N LEU A 243 2.33 -4.60 -2.23
CA LEU A 243 3.25 -5.72 -2.42
C LEU A 243 3.70 -5.73 -3.88
N ASP A 244 4.74 -4.98 -4.18
CA ASP A 244 5.31 -4.89 -5.52
C ASP A 244 5.91 -6.24 -5.95
N TYR A 245 5.40 -6.81 -7.04
CA TYR A 245 5.82 -8.13 -7.48
C TYR A 245 7.28 -8.14 -7.97
N LEU A 246 7.77 -7.04 -8.53
CA LEU A 246 9.19 -6.91 -8.90
C LEU A 246 10.10 -7.02 -7.67
N GLU A 247 9.75 -6.37 -6.57
CA GLU A 247 10.54 -6.43 -5.34
C GLU A 247 10.44 -7.81 -4.68
N LEU A 248 9.26 -8.44 -4.71
CA LEU A 248 9.08 -9.82 -4.24
C LEU A 248 9.90 -10.79 -5.09
N TYR A 249 9.87 -10.64 -6.41
CA TYR A 249 10.66 -11.48 -7.32
C TYR A 249 12.15 -11.36 -7.01
N LYS A 250 12.71 -10.15 -6.93
CA LYS A 250 14.12 -9.92 -6.59
C LYS A 250 14.50 -10.51 -5.23
N LYS A 251 13.61 -10.42 -4.24
CA LYS A 251 13.85 -10.87 -2.88
C LYS A 251 13.88 -12.40 -2.76
N PHE A 252 13.03 -13.10 -3.51
CA PHE A 252 12.83 -14.54 -3.39
C PHE A 252 13.45 -15.35 -4.53
N THR A 253 14.05 -14.70 -5.54
CA THR A 253 14.79 -15.37 -6.60
C THR A 253 16.28 -15.35 -6.27
N TYR A 254 16.90 -16.55 -6.26
CA TYR A 254 18.31 -16.70 -5.87
C TYR A 254 19.30 -16.33 -6.99
N GLN A 255 18.84 -16.25 -8.23
CA GLN A 255 19.68 -15.93 -9.38
C GLN A 255 19.42 -14.51 -9.86
N ASN A 256 20.50 -13.74 -10.05
CA ASN A 256 20.40 -12.44 -10.67
C ASN A 256 20.03 -12.59 -12.16
N GLN A 257 19.09 -11.76 -12.60
CA GLN A 257 18.66 -11.71 -13.98
C GLN A 257 19.43 -10.61 -14.74
N GLU A 258 19.65 -10.82 -16.05
CA GLU A 258 20.28 -9.82 -16.93
C GLU A 258 19.42 -8.56 -17.03
N SER A 259 18.10 -8.73 -17.01
CA SER A 259 17.11 -7.66 -17.02
C SER A 259 15.94 -7.99 -16.10
N TYR A 260 15.41 -6.98 -15.40
CA TYR A 260 14.20 -7.09 -14.57
C TYR A 260 12.98 -6.46 -15.26
N ARG A 261 13.01 -6.28 -16.57
CA ARG A 261 11.80 -5.92 -17.34
C ARG A 261 10.83 -7.10 -17.33
N LEU A 262 9.54 -6.81 -17.21
CA LEU A 262 8.50 -7.84 -17.12
C LEU A 262 8.57 -8.83 -18.30
N ASP A 263 8.75 -8.33 -19.54
CA ASP A 263 8.87 -9.16 -20.73
C ASP A 263 10.03 -10.17 -20.64
N HIS A 264 11.20 -9.72 -20.17
CA HIS A 264 12.36 -10.60 -19.97
C HIS A 264 12.07 -11.67 -18.91
N ILE A 265 11.50 -11.27 -17.77
CA ILE A 265 11.20 -12.20 -16.69
C ILE A 265 10.09 -13.18 -17.08
N CYS A 266 9.05 -12.74 -17.79
CA CYS A 266 8.03 -13.64 -18.35
C CYS A 266 8.64 -14.67 -19.31
N MET A 267 9.60 -14.27 -20.15
CA MET A 267 10.28 -15.19 -21.03
C MET A 267 11.12 -16.22 -20.27
N VAL A 268 11.85 -15.76 -19.22
CA VAL A 268 12.71 -16.65 -18.42
C VAL A 268 11.89 -17.64 -17.59
N GLU A 269 10.83 -17.16 -16.94
CA GLU A 269 10.07 -17.98 -15.97
C GLU A 269 8.92 -18.77 -16.62
N LEU A 270 8.29 -18.22 -17.65
CA LEU A 270 7.08 -18.78 -18.25
C LEU A 270 7.25 -19.20 -19.70
N GLY A 271 8.38 -18.86 -20.35
CA GLY A 271 8.58 -19.06 -21.78
C GLY A 271 7.64 -18.20 -22.66
N GLN A 272 7.05 -17.16 -22.08
CA GLN A 272 6.10 -16.28 -22.76
C GLN A 272 6.72 -14.91 -23.00
N LYS A 273 6.47 -14.35 -24.17
CA LYS A 273 6.83 -12.96 -24.50
C LYS A 273 5.58 -12.09 -24.47
N LYS A 274 5.78 -10.78 -24.34
CA LYS A 274 4.74 -9.79 -24.59
C LYS A 274 4.16 -10.02 -25.98
N LEU A 275 2.85 -9.90 -26.13
CA LEU A 275 2.21 -10.03 -27.44
C LEU A 275 2.77 -8.98 -28.39
N ASP A 276 3.06 -9.39 -29.61
CA ASP A 276 3.50 -8.45 -30.66
C ASP A 276 2.28 -7.66 -31.15
N HIS A 277 2.35 -6.35 -30.99
CA HIS A 277 1.32 -5.41 -31.40
C HIS A 277 1.80 -4.53 -32.55
N SER A 278 2.76 -5.02 -33.37
CA SER A 278 3.31 -4.28 -34.51
C SER A 278 2.26 -3.85 -35.55
N GLU A 279 1.06 -4.43 -35.49
CA GLU A 279 -0.08 -4.07 -36.35
C GLU A 279 -0.82 -2.81 -35.86
N TYR A 280 -0.57 -2.34 -34.62
CA TYR A 280 -1.18 -1.16 -34.05
C TYR A 280 -0.20 0.00 -34.02
N ASP A 281 -0.72 1.23 -34.15
CA ASP A 281 0.08 2.45 -34.13
C ASP A 281 0.91 2.51 -32.84
N LEU A 282 2.25 2.49 -32.99
CA LEU A 282 3.24 2.40 -31.91
C LEU A 282 3.15 3.54 -30.87
N SER A 283 2.40 4.60 -31.13
CA SER A 283 2.14 5.67 -30.15
C SER A 283 1.31 5.22 -28.96
N LEU A 284 0.73 4.00 -29.01
CA LEU A 284 -0.15 3.43 -27.99
C LEU A 284 0.48 2.29 -27.18
N ILE A 285 1.72 1.90 -27.48
CA ILE A 285 2.31 0.67 -26.92
C ILE A 285 3.75 0.95 -26.48
N HIS A 286 3.91 1.46 -25.29
CA HIS A 286 5.22 1.63 -24.68
C HIS A 286 5.33 1.03 -23.29
N ILE A 287 4.96 -0.23 -23.16
CA ILE A 287 5.45 -1.01 -22.01
C ILE A 287 5.93 -2.37 -22.46
#